data_8304d5726e3e89d57e78f2ad62a0ef28
#
_entry.id   8304d5726e3e89d57e78f2ad62a0ef28
#
_cell.length_a   1.000
_cell.length_b   1.000
_cell.length_c   1.000
_cell.angle_alpha   90.00
_cell.angle_beta   90.00
_cell.angle_gamma   90.00
#
_symmetry.space_group_name_H-M   'P 1'
#
loop_
_entity.id
_entity.type
_entity.pdbx_description
1 polymer ?
#
loop_
_entity_poly.entity_id
_entity_poly.type
_entity_poly.pdbx_seq_one_letter_code
_entity_poly.pdbx_strand_id
1 'polypeptide(L)'
;MTDITIAQAGTWPLYRLTLSRGADPLPLAGVMATLYAIHARYSGWQIRQPMTVEDAATGALLCAFGPEDTVHPGTYNVQVRLLWGDGTATTLPAAGYFQMEIGPALEPEDTPPEPLRVYERSGSTLVLKAVIDAYEAVEWTRRWRGPGSWQAVISRYATGADELREGRFISLPRRGRHLVGTIESIEGQMTDEGEISESWTVAGRDLGAILQDRICLHGVSAGTGYDEQIDAIAETAMRHYVEVNAVNPTDPDRAIPGLDLMLVDQGRGAMVQVRARFQSLPEILESIALQSGLGWGILWSPDTGEILFDALEGADRSAEILLSPRLGNCLIAGYRACLSDAPTLAIVAGQGEADLRTITEVGTATGWSRREVYIDARDLATTDELTARGQELLADRGETTTLEVEYLPTPTYRYMTDFDLGDIVSAEYPGVATMQARIVAVTEQYPSGKIVLGLGKEWPDLISLLRTVKRDNAETRR
;
A
#
# COMPACT_ATOMS: atom_id res chain seq x y z
N MET A 1 -23.34 22.97 0.65
CA MET A 1 -22.48 21.89 0.13
C MET A 1 -23.33 21.09 -0.82
N THR A 2 -22.94 20.97 -2.04
CA THR A 2 -23.73 20.24 -3.04
C THR A 2 -23.10 18.87 -3.17
N ASP A 3 -23.76 17.84 -2.65
CA ASP A 3 -23.37 16.45 -2.88
C ASP A 3 -23.60 16.13 -4.35
N ILE A 4 -22.64 15.50 -4.97
CA ILE A 4 -22.65 15.23 -6.41
C ILE A 4 -22.59 13.74 -6.61
N THR A 5 -23.51 13.23 -7.41
CA THR A 5 -23.54 11.81 -7.80
C THR A 5 -23.32 11.70 -9.30
N ILE A 6 -22.32 10.89 -9.68
CA ILE A 6 -21.96 10.57 -11.06
C ILE A 6 -22.14 9.07 -11.26
N ALA A 7 -22.65 8.63 -12.41
CA ALA A 7 -22.70 7.21 -12.73
C ALA A 7 -21.32 6.68 -13.12
N GLN A 8 -21.00 5.46 -12.69
CA GLN A 8 -19.76 4.77 -13.05
C GLN A 8 -19.61 4.66 -14.58
N ALA A 9 -18.38 4.86 -15.10
CA ALA A 9 -18.06 4.91 -16.53
C ALA A 9 -18.90 5.95 -17.32
N GLY A 10 -19.57 6.87 -16.62
CA GLY A 10 -20.32 7.94 -17.22
C GLY A 10 -19.41 9.09 -17.66
N THR A 11 -19.58 9.55 -18.91
CA THR A 11 -18.88 10.72 -19.44
C THR A 11 -19.69 12.01 -19.31
N TRP A 12 -20.85 11.95 -18.73
CA TRP A 12 -21.78 13.06 -18.50
C TRP A 12 -22.46 12.97 -17.15
N PRO A 13 -22.73 14.06 -16.45
CA PRO A 13 -22.70 15.47 -16.89
C PRO A 13 -21.37 16.17 -16.58
N LEU A 14 -21.15 17.32 -17.25
CA LEU A 14 -20.16 18.32 -16.90
C LEU A 14 -20.35 18.73 -15.42
N TYR A 15 -19.33 18.53 -14.60
CA TYR A 15 -19.37 18.93 -13.22
C TYR A 15 -19.13 20.43 -13.08
N ARG A 16 -20.09 21.14 -12.51
CA ARG A 16 -19.98 22.58 -12.26
C ARG A 16 -19.73 22.84 -10.79
N LEU A 17 -18.65 23.53 -10.49
CA LEU A 17 -18.29 23.98 -9.15
C LEU A 17 -18.24 25.50 -9.13
N THR A 18 -18.90 26.12 -8.14
CA THR A 18 -18.78 27.56 -7.90
C THR A 18 -17.99 27.81 -6.64
N LEU A 19 -16.88 28.55 -6.77
CA LEU A 19 -16.01 28.89 -5.66
C LEU A 19 -16.39 30.25 -5.07
N SER A 20 -16.49 30.33 -3.74
CA SER A 20 -16.80 31.57 -3.03
C SER A 20 -15.92 31.74 -1.79
N ARG A 21 -15.68 32.97 -1.41
CA ARG A 21 -15.04 33.34 -0.16
C ARG A 21 -16.08 33.94 0.79
N GLY A 22 -16.67 33.12 1.64
CA GLY A 22 -17.85 33.50 2.40
C GLY A 22 -19.07 33.61 1.48
N ALA A 23 -19.73 34.78 1.43
CA ALA A 23 -20.86 35.05 0.55
C ALA A 23 -20.44 35.58 -0.81
N ASP A 24 -19.21 36.01 -1.00
CA ASP A 24 -18.76 36.64 -2.24
C ASP A 24 -18.13 35.64 -3.20
N PRO A 25 -18.43 35.70 -4.51
CA PRO A 25 -17.77 34.86 -5.51
C PRO A 25 -16.25 35.07 -5.53
N LEU A 26 -15.48 34.01 -5.76
CA LEU A 26 -14.03 34.11 -5.91
C LEU A 26 -13.71 34.47 -7.38
N PRO A 27 -13.08 35.64 -7.66
CA PRO A 27 -12.75 36.00 -9.04
C PRO A 27 -11.63 35.09 -9.58
N LEU A 28 -11.85 34.47 -10.74
CA LEU A 28 -10.96 33.48 -11.35
C LEU A 28 -10.29 33.97 -12.65
N ALA A 29 -10.16 35.26 -12.86
CA ALA A 29 -9.55 35.81 -14.08
C ALA A 29 -8.05 35.39 -14.17
N GLY A 30 -7.66 34.69 -15.22
CA GLY A 30 -6.29 34.24 -15.45
C GLY A 30 -5.84 33.09 -14.55
N VAL A 31 -6.78 32.37 -13.94
CA VAL A 31 -6.50 31.21 -13.06
C VAL A 31 -6.54 29.91 -13.86
N MET A 32 -5.56 29.03 -13.64
CA MET A 32 -5.63 27.63 -14.03
C MET A 32 -6.14 26.82 -12.84
N ALA A 33 -7.19 26.03 -13.05
CA ALA A 33 -7.79 25.21 -12.00
C ALA A 33 -7.64 23.72 -12.32
N THR A 34 -7.32 22.93 -11.30
CA THR A 34 -7.24 21.47 -11.42
C THR A 34 -8.02 20.83 -10.25
N LEU A 35 -8.90 19.91 -10.59
CA LEU A 35 -9.61 19.10 -9.62
C LEU A 35 -8.75 17.89 -9.26
N TYR A 36 -8.65 17.63 -7.99
CA TYR A 36 -8.07 16.41 -7.41
C TYR A 36 -9.15 15.72 -6.60
N ALA A 37 -9.48 14.49 -6.94
CA ALA A 37 -10.39 13.67 -6.17
C ALA A 37 -9.69 12.38 -5.79
N ILE A 38 -9.76 12.04 -4.51
CA ILE A 38 -9.16 10.83 -3.95
C ILE A 38 -10.29 10.01 -3.36
N HIS A 39 -10.39 8.75 -3.74
CA HIS A 39 -11.40 7.86 -3.19
C HIS A 39 -11.25 7.80 -1.67
N ALA A 40 -12.33 8.01 -0.92
CA ALA A 40 -12.29 8.14 0.53
C ALA A 40 -11.73 6.89 1.24
N ARG A 41 -11.87 5.73 0.61
CA ARG A 41 -11.41 4.43 1.13
C ARG A 41 -10.12 3.94 0.48
N TYR A 42 -9.93 4.26 -0.80
CA TYR A 42 -8.80 3.74 -1.61
C TYR A 42 -8.03 4.92 -2.19
N SER A 43 -7.02 5.37 -1.49
CA SER A 43 -6.21 6.52 -1.90
C SER A 43 -5.52 6.35 -3.26
N GLY A 44 -5.32 5.09 -3.69
CA GLY A 44 -4.85 4.79 -5.04
C GLY A 44 -5.83 5.13 -6.16
N TRP A 45 -7.10 5.35 -5.86
CA TRP A 45 -8.08 5.77 -6.84
C TRP A 45 -8.20 7.28 -6.83
N GLN A 46 -7.49 7.88 -7.77
CA GLN A 46 -7.37 9.33 -7.89
C GLN A 46 -7.89 9.78 -9.24
N ILE A 47 -8.50 10.94 -9.22
CA ILE A 47 -8.93 11.65 -10.42
C ILE A 47 -8.22 12.99 -10.39
N ARG A 48 -7.52 13.31 -11.47
CA ARG A 48 -6.89 14.61 -11.67
C ARG A 48 -7.33 15.18 -13.00
N GLN A 49 -8.22 16.15 -12.96
CA GLN A 49 -8.76 16.74 -14.16
C GLN A 49 -8.57 18.24 -14.21
N PRO A 50 -8.10 18.80 -15.34
CA PRO A 50 -8.10 20.23 -15.55
C PRO A 50 -9.54 20.74 -15.58
N MET A 51 -9.78 21.90 -14.95
CA MET A 51 -11.07 22.57 -14.94
C MET A 51 -11.06 23.79 -15.85
N THR A 52 -12.14 24.00 -16.56
CA THR A 52 -12.33 25.20 -17.38
C THR A 52 -13.04 26.27 -16.57
N VAL A 53 -12.54 27.49 -16.59
CA VAL A 53 -13.23 28.63 -16.00
C VAL A 53 -14.44 28.98 -16.91
N GLU A 54 -15.63 28.72 -16.41
CA GLU A 54 -16.88 29.04 -17.14
C GLU A 54 -17.22 30.52 -17.01
N ASP A 55 -17.14 31.03 -15.78
CA ASP A 55 -17.37 32.44 -15.49
C ASP A 55 -16.41 32.90 -14.37
N ALA A 56 -15.47 33.74 -14.79
CA ALA A 56 -14.45 34.24 -13.87
C ALA A 56 -15.00 35.22 -12.82
N ALA A 57 -16.12 35.88 -13.08
CA ALA A 57 -16.71 36.85 -12.15
C ALA A 57 -17.54 36.16 -11.07
N THR A 58 -18.20 35.06 -11.41
CA THR A 58 -19.02 34.28 -10.47
C THR A 58 -18.25 33.13 -9.80
N GLY A 59 -16.97 32.90 -10.17
CA GLY A 59 -16.18 31.84 -9.63
C GLY A 59 -16.59 30.45 -10.14
N ALA A 60 -17.22 30.36 -11.29
CA ALA A 60 -17.73 29.11 -11.85
C ALA A 60 -16.66 28.37 -12.66
N LEU A 61 -16.50 27.08 -12.33
CA LEU A 61 -15.59 26.12 -12.96
C LEU A 61 -16.37 24.94 -13.50
N LEU A 62 -15.92 24.40 -14.64
CA LEU A 62 -16.44 23.16 -15.22
C LEU A 62 -15.34 22.10 -15.26
N CYS A 63 -15.69 20.88 -14.89
CA CYS A 63 -14.85 19.69 -15.02
C CYS A 63 -15.56 18.65 -15.90
N ALA A 64 -14.86 18.09 -16.88
CA ALA A 64 -15.31 16.95 -17.65
C ALA A 64 -14.56 15.70 -17.18
N PHE A 65 -15.30 14.62 -16.90
CA PHE A 65 -14.72 13.33 -16.57
C PHE A 65 -14.70 12.41 -17.78
N GLY A 66 -13.59 11.70 -17.98
CA GLY A 66 -13.51 10.59 -18.93
C GLY A 66 -14.13 9.31 -18.36
N PRO A 67 -14.34 8.27 -19.18
CA PRO A 67 -14.83 6.98 -18.70
C PRO A 67 -13.89 6.36 -17.65
N GLU A 68 -12.59 6.54 -17.83
CA GLU A 68 -11.55 6.08 -16.89
C GLU A 68 -11.58 6.77 -15.53
N ASP A 69 -12.02 8.02 -15.46
CA ASP A 69 -12.11 8.76 -14.20
C ASP A 69 -13.21 8.23 -13.29
N THR A 70 -14.23 7.61 -13.87
CA THR A 70 -15.44 7.16 -13.16
C THR A 70 -15.56 5.64 -13.08
N VAL A 71 -14.49 4.91 -13.35
CA VAL A 71 -14.46 3.44 -13.31
C VAL A 71 -14.74 2.89 -11.90
N HIS A 72 -14.30 3.60 -10.88
CA HIS A 72 -14.42 3.14 -9.50
C HIS A 72 -15.59 3.81 -8.80
N PRO A 73 -16.64 3.04 -8.42
CA PRO A 73 -17.73 3.59 -7.64
C PRO A 73 -17.29 3.85 -6.19
N GLY A 74 -17.90 4.84 -5.58
CA GLY A 74 -17.71 5.17 -4.18
C GLY A 74 -17.59 6.66 -3.91
N THR A 75 -17.29 7.01 -2.67
CA THR A 75 -17.15 8.39 -2.22
C THR A 75 -15.73 8.88 -2.44
N TYR A 76 -15.59 10.05 -3.02
CA TYR A 76 -14.31 10.72 -3.24
C TYR A 76 -14.22 12.00 -2.43
N ASN A 77 -13.06 12.21 -1.82
CA ASN A 77 -12.67 13.47 -1.20
C ASN A 77 -12.04 14.38 -2.25
N VAL A 78 -12.64 15.54 -2.47
CA VAL A 78 -12.30 16.42 -3.60
C VAL A 78 -11.69 17.72 -3.11
N GLN A 79 -10.60 18.13 -3.74
CA GLN A 79 -9.98 19.44 -3.61
C GLN A 79 -9.76 20.07 -4.99
N VAL A 80 -9.77 21.40 -5.05
CA VAL A 80 -9.46 22.16 -6.26
C VAL A 80 -8.22 23.00 -6.02
N ARG A 81 -7.20 22.79 -6.82
CA ARG A 81 -5.99 23.61 -6.81
C ARG A 81 -6.13 24.72 -7.87
N LEU A 82 -5.95 25.92 -7.44
CA LEU A 82 -5.94 27.12 -8.28
C LEU A 82 -4.48 27.61 -8.40
N LEU A 83 -4.03 27.82 -9.63
CA LEU A 83 -2.74 28.45 -9.92
C LEU A 83 -2.99 29.80 -10.55
N TRP A 84 -2.55 30.84 -9.87
CA TRP A 84 -2.71 32.23 -10.28
C TRP A 84 -1.61 32.66 -11.26
N GLY A 85 -1.88 33.69 -12.07
CA GLY A 85 -0.93 34.18 -13.06
C GLY A 85 0.37 34.74 -12.48
N ASP A 86 0.41 35.05 -11.21
CA ASP A 86 1.62 35.47 -10.44
C ASP A 86 2.45 34.28 -9.92
N GLY A 87 2.04 33.03 -10.20
CA GLY A 87 2.69 31.82 -9.74
C GLY A 87 2.25 31.35 -8.35
N THR A 88 1.36 32.08 -7.66
CA THR A 88 0.82 31.61 -6.38
C THR A 88 -0.17 30.48 -6.59
N ALA A 89 -0.18 29.51 -5.66
CA ALA A 89 -1.12 28.40 -5.68
C ALA A 89 -2.02 28.41 -4.43
N THR A 90 -3.28 28.07 -4.61
CA THR A 90 -4.26 27.95 -3.52
C THR A 90 -5.04 26.67 -3.68
N THR A 91 -5.19 25.89 -2.63
CA THR A 91 -6.03 24.69 -2.63
C THR A 91 -7.31 24.94 -1.84
N LEU A 92 -8.44 24.52 -2.39
CA LEU A 92 -9.75 24.69 -1.78
C LEU A 92 -10.50 23.35 -1.66
N PRO A 93 -11.18 23.10 -0.55
CA PRO A 93 -11.17 23.90 0.67
C PRO A 93 -9.79 23.90 1.32
N ALA A 94 -9.44 24.96 2.05
CA ALA A 94 -8.16 25.07 2.77
C ALA A 94 -8.04 24.07 3.93
N ALA A 95 -9.16 23.54 4.40
CA ALA A 95 -9.25 22.47 5.38
C ALA A 95 -10.45 21.57 5.03
N GLY A 96 -10.26 20.24 5.13
CA GLY A 96 -11.28 19.26 4.75
C GLY A 96 -11.40 19.08 3.22
N TYR A 97 -12.52 18.49 2.78
CA TYR A 97 -12.79 18.12 1.40
C TYR A 97 -14.25 18.40 1.03
N PHE A 98 -14.51 18.58 -0.26
CA PHE A 98 -15.84 18.34 -0.82
C PHE A 98 -16.01 16.82 -1.00
N GLN A 99 -17.25 16.34 -1.00
CA GLN A 99 -17.54 14.94 -1.32
C GLN A 99 -18.17 14.82 -2.70
N MET A 100 -17.71 13.83 -3.46
CA MET A 100 -18.27 13.43 -4.74
C MET A 100 -18.55 11.93 -4.67
N GLU A 101 -19.70 11.48 -5.14
CA GLU A 101 -20.07 10.07 -5.19
C GLU A 101 -20.16 9.59 -6.64
N ILE A 102 -19.50 8.48 -6.95
CA ILE A 102 -19.62 7.76 -8.20
C ILE A 102 -20.45 6.52 -7.93
N GLY A 103 -21.65 6.47 -8.50
CA GLY A 103 -22.57 5.34 -8.36
C GLY A 103 -22.10 4.11 -9.13
N PRO A 104 -22.41 2.88 -8.68
CA PRO A 104 -22.03 1.67 -9.39
C PRO A 104 -22.76 1.54 -10.73
N ALA A 105 -22.03 1.15 -11.77
CA ALA A 105 -22.63 0.70 -13.02
C ALA A 105 -23.07 -0.78 -12.91
N LEU A 106 -24.15 -1.13 -13.57
CA LEU A 106 -24.59 -2.52 -13.72
C LEU A 106 -23.85 -3.15 -14.91
N GLU A 107 -22.56 -3.45 -14.74
CA GLU A 107 -21.79 -4.20 -15.74
C GLU A 107 -21.45 -5.61 -15.27
N PRO A 108 -21.47 -6.61 -16.17
CA PRO A 108 -21.07 -7.97 -15.83
C PRO A 108 -19.56 -8.06 -15.56
N GLU A 109 -19.17 -8.91 -14.61
CA GLU A 109 -17.77 -9.11 -14.15
C GLU A 109 -16.83 -9.77 -15.17
N ASP A 110 -17.26 -10.05 -16.38
CA ASP A 110 -16.50 -10.68 -17.47
C ASP A 110 -15.68 -9.65 -18.28
N THR A 111 -14.82 -8.91 -17.62
CA THR A 111 -13.82 -8.12 -18.36
C THR A 111 -12.68 -9.05 -18.74
N PRO A 112 -12.32 -9.18 -20.03
CA PRO A 112 -11.16 -9.98 -20.42
C PRO A 112 -9.90 -9.48 -19.72
N PRO A 113 -8.93 -10.36 -19.45
CA PRO A 113 -7.68 -9.97 -18.83
C PRO A 113 -7.02 -8.86 -19.64
N GLU A 114 -6.68 -7.75 -18.97
CA GLU A 114 -6.03 -6.64 -19.63
C GLU A 114 -4.58 -7.01 -20.00
N PRO A 115 -4.04 -6.45 -21.11
CA PRO A 115 -2.69 -6.77 -21.55
C PRO A 115 -1.65 -6.26 -20.56
N LEU A 116 -0.57 -7.03 -20.39
CA LEU A 116 0.62 -6.56 -19.69
C LEU A 116 1.29 -5.45 -20.48
N ARG A 117 1.79 -4.44 -19.80
CA ARG A 117 2.50 -3.32 -20.40
C ARG A 117 3.91 -3.24 -19.84
N VAL A 118 4.90 -3.20 -20.72
CA VAL A 118 6.32 -3.10 -20.34
C VAL A 118 6.78 -1.65 -20.50
N TYR A 119 7.42 -1.13 -19.47
CA TYR A 119 7.93 0.24 -19.46
C TYR A 119 9.43 0.27 -19.19
N GLU A 120 10.07 1.27 -19.73
CA GLU A 120 11.45 1.61 -19.46
C GLU A 120 11.54 2.96 -18.76
N ARG A 121 12.44 3.06 -17.78
CA ARG A 121 12.67 4.30 -17.07
C ARG A 121 13.38 5.30 -17.96
N SER A 122 12.84 6.50 -18.05
CA SER A 122 13.45 7.65 -18.73
C SER A 122 13.40 8.87 -17.81
N GLY A 123 14.51 9.15 -17.14
CA GLY A 123 14.56 10.18 -16.10
C GLY A 123 13.60 9.89 -14.94
N SER A 124 12.62 10.76 -14.73
CA SER A 124 11.58 10.64 -13.69
C SER A 124 10.31 9.94 -14.16
N THR A 125 10.23 9.48 -15.41
CA THR A 125 9.00 8.90 -15.99
C THR A 125 9.21 7.48 -16.48
N LEU A 126 8.12 6.74 -16.65
CA LEU A 126 8.09 5.42 -17.27
C LEU A 126 7.53 5.54 -18.69
N VAL A 127 8.30 5.07 -19.68
CA VAL A 127 7.94 5.12 -21.10
C VAL A 127 7.53 3.74 -21.58
N LEU A 128 6.34 3.62 -22.16
CA LEU A 128 5.80 2.37 -22.69
C LEU A 128 6.70 1.85 -23.83
N LYS A 129 7.12 0.58 -23.74
CA LYS A 129 7.92 -0.13 -24.74
C LYS A 129 7.15 -1.20 -25.48
N ALA A 130 6.33 -1.96 -24.75
CA ALA A 130 5.56 -3.05 -25.34
C ALA A 130 4.22 -3.25 -24.62
N VAL A 131 3.31 -3.84 -25.36
CA VAL A 131 2.03 -4.34 -24.85
C VAL A 131 1.99 -5.83 -25.20
N ILE A 132 1.80 -6.68 -24.18
CA ILE A 132 1.78 -8.13 -24.28
C ILE A 132 0.38 -8.60 -23.90
N ASP A 133 -0.39 -9.03 -24.88
CA ASP A 133 -1.76 -9.53 -24.72
C ASP A 133 -1.80 -11.06 -24.61
N ALA A 134 -0.75 -11.75 -25.06
CA ALA A 134 -0.63 -13.19 -25.05
C ALA A 134 0.29 -13.67 -23.92
N TYR A 135 -0.24 -13.80 -22.72
CA TYR A 135 0.43 -14.47 -21.61
C TYR A 135 -0.32 -15.73 -21.18
N GLU A 136 0.41 -16.73 -20.68
CA GLU A 136 -0.15 -18.00 -20.24
C GLU A 136 -0.73 -17.90 -18.83
N ALA A 137 0.00 -17.21 -17.95
CA ALA A 137 -0.42 -16.97 -16.58
C ALA A 137 0.21 -15.68 -16.03
N VAL A 138 -0.49 -15.02 -15.15
CA VAL A 138 0.03 -13.94 -14.30
C VAL A 138 -0.49 -14.17 -12.90
N GLU A 139 0.38 -14.11 -11.93
CA GLU A 139 0.05 -14.08 -10.52
C GLU A 139 0.59 -12.79 -9.93
N TRP A 140 -0.28 -12.06 -9.22
CA TRP A 140 0.09 -10.81 -8.58
C TRP A 140 -0.37 -10.80 -7.13
N THR A 141 0.57 -10.68 -6.19
CA THR A 141 0.30 -10.60 -4.75
C THR A 141 0.53 -9.18 -4.26
N ARG A 142 -0.51 -8.53 -3.77
CA ARG A 142 -0.44 -7.26 -3.05
C ARG A 142 -0.34 -7.53 -1.55
N ARG A 143 0.44 -6.74 -0.81
CA ARG A 143 0.62 -6.86 0.64
C ARG A 143 0.27 -5.56 1.35
N TRP A 144 -0.22 -5.69 2.58
CA TRP A 144 -0.65 -4.55 3.38
C TRP A 144 0.51 -3.73 3.95
N ARG A 145 1.58 -4.39 4.36
CA ARG A 145 2.69 -3.78 5.11
C ARG A 145 4.05 -3.89 4.42
N GLY A 146 4.08 -4.20 3.19
CA GLY A 146 5.33 -4.38 2.47
C GLY A 146 5.13 -4.52 0.96
N PRO A 147 6.22 -4.59 0.21
CA PRO A 147 6.14 -4.82 -1.21
C PRO A 147 5.48 -6.16 -1.52
N GLY A 148 4.56 -6.15 -2.47
CA GLY A 148 4.03 -7.35 -3.07
C GLY A 148 5.02 -8.03 -4.02
N SER A 149 4.57 -9.08 -4.66
CA SER A 149 5.35 -9.84 -5.66
C SER A 149 4.47 -10.19 -6.84
N TRP A 150 5.09 -10.43 -7.98
CA TRP A 150 4.38 -10.87 -9.16
C TRP A 150 5.22 -11.85 -9.96
N GLN A 151 4.53 -12.69 -10.73
CA GLN A 151 5.12 -13.64 -11.65
C GLN A 151 4.23 -13.76 -12.89
N ALA A 152 4.83 -13.86 -14.05
CA ALA A 152 4.14 -14.09 -15.30
C ALA A 152 4.83 -15.19 -16.10
N VAL A 153 4.03 -16.03 -16.77
CA VAL A 153 4.50 -17.00 -17.75
C VAL A 153 4.11 -16.50 -19.13
N ILE A 154 5.10 -16.23 -19.98
CA ILE A 154 4.93 -15.54 -21.27
C ILE A 154 5.70 -16.31 -22.34
N SER A 155 5.05 -16.61 -23.47
CA SER A 155 5.77 -17.19 -24.61
C SER A 155 6.89 -16.26 -25.08
N ARG A 156 8.08 -16.80 -25.27
CA ARG A 156 9.23 -16.05 -25.78
C ARG A 156 9.00 -15.50 -27.21
N TYR A 157 8.00 -15.98 -27.89
CA TYR A 157 7.59 -15.57 -29.23
C TYR A 157 6.40 -14.58 -29.21
N ALA A 158 5.87 -14.27 -28.05
CA ALA A 158 4.79 -13.29 -27.93
C ALA A 158 5.26 -11.92 -28.41
N THR A 159 4.37 -11.18 -29.04
CA THR A 159 4.66 -9.80 -29.45
C THR A 159 5.06 -8.97 -28.25
N GLY A 160 6.23 -8.32 -28.31
CA GLY A 160 6.77 -7.51 -27.23
C GLY A 160 7.55 -8.28 -26.16
N ALA A 161 7.69 -9.61 -26.26
CA ALA A 161 8.47 -10.41 -25.31
C ALA A 161 9.97 -10.06 -25.34
N ASP A 162 10.49 -9.54 -26.44
CA ASP A 162 11.86 -9.05 -26.60
C ASP A 162 12.16 -7.80 -25.76
N GLU A 163 11.12 -7.10 -25.33
CA GLU A 163 11.22 -5.95 -24.43
C GLU A 163 11.19 -6.34 -22.94
N LEU A 164 10.96 -7.62 -22.59
CA LEU A 164 11.15 -8.11 -21.23
C LEU A 164 12.64 -8.14 -20.90
N ARG A 165 13.04 -7.27 -19.97
CA ARG A 165 14.45 -7.13 -19.54
C ARG A 165 14.49 -6.81 -18.06
N GLU A 166 15.48 -7.35 -17.35
CA GLU A 166 15.74 -7.01 -15.96
C GLU A 166 15.90 -5.50 -15.76
N GLY A 167 15.33 -4.99 -14.67
CA GLY A 167 15.33 -3.56 -14.35
C GLY A 167 14.27 -2.73 -15.06
N ARG A 168 13.52 -3.29 -16.01
CA ARG A 168 12.32 -2.66 -16.56
C ARG A 168 11.12 -2.87 -15.65
N PHE A 169 10.06 -2.11 -15.93
CA PHE A 169 8.82 -2.17 -15.19
C PHE A 169 7.75 -2.89 -16.02
N ILE A 170 6.91 -3.62 -15.33
CA ILE A 170 5.72 -4.23 -15.89
C ILE A 170 4.50 -3.69 -15.19
N SER A 171 3.42 -3.48 -15.93
CA SER A 171 2.14 -3.07 -15.36
C SER A 171 1.04 -3.98 -15.87
N LEU A 172 0.16 -4.37 -14.95
CA LEU A 172 -1.11 -5.00 -15.24
C LEU A 172 -2.22 -4.01 -14.89
N PRO A 173 -2.89 -3.41 -15.87
CA PRO A 173 -4.08 -2.62 -15.62
C PRO A 173 -5.17 -3.49 -15.01
N ARG A 174 -5.83 -3.01 -13.98
CA ARG A 174 -6.88 -3.77 -13.32
C ARG A 174 -7.91 -2.87 -12.69
N ARG A 175 -9.12 -2.85 -13.24
CA ARG A 175 -10.27 -2.07 -12.75
C ARG A 175 -9.87 -0.61 -12.41
N GLY A 176 -9.19 0.06 -13.39
CA GLY A 176 -8.71 1.44 -13.24
C GLY A 176 -7.50 1.63 -12.32
N ARG A 177 -6.93 0.55 -11.78
CA ARG A 177 -5.61 0.57 -11.15
C ARG A 177 -4.56 0.05 -12.12
N HIS A 178 -3.34 0.48 -11.89
CA HIS A 178 -2.16 -0.14 -12.46
C HIS A 178 -1.41 -0.86 -11.35
N LEU A 179 -1.42 -2.20 -11.40
CA LEU A 179 -0.49 -3.00 -10.62
C LEU A 179 0.86 -2.88 -11.32
N VAL A 180 1.85 -2.32 -10.65
CA VAL A 180 3.16 -2.04 -11.26
C VAL A 180 4.26 -2.71 -10.46
N GLY A 181 5.19 -3.34 -11.16
CA GLY A 181 6.34 -4.00 -10.54
C GLY A 181 7.59 -3.90 -11.40
N THR A 182 8.71 -4.23 -10.78
CA THR A 182 10.01 -4.30 -11.45
C THR A 182 10.27 -5.72 -11.94
N ILE A 183 10.79 -5.89 -13.14
CA ILE A 183 11.30 -7.17 -13.64
C ILE A 183 12.65 -7.43 -12.96
N GLU A 184 12.71 -8.43 -12.08
CA GLU A 184 13.91 -8.78 -11.34
C GLU A 184 14.57 -10.07 -11.82
N SER A 185 13.78 -10.99 -12.37
CA SER A 185 14.28 -12.23 -12.95
C SER A 185 13.52 -12.63 -14.20
N ILE A 186 14.24 -13.23 -15.11
CA ILE A 186 13.70 -13.86 -16.33
C ILE A 186 14.33 -15.26 -16.42
N GLU A 187 13.51 -16.28 -16.26
CA GLU A 187 13.95 -17.66 -16.23
C GLU A 187 13.40 -18.42 -17.44
N GLY A 188 14.26 -19.11 -18.15
CA GLY A 188 13.93 -20.08 -19.17
C GLY A 188 14.41 -21.46 -18.75
N GLN A 189 13.60 -22.49 -18.97
CA GLN A 189 14.00 -23.87 -18.70
C GLN A 189 14.43 -24.55 -19.99
N MET A 190 15.32 -25.51 -19.87
CA MET A 190 15.56 -26.50 -20.92
C MET A 190 14.77 -27.74 -20.59
N THR A 191 14.14 -28.34 -21.61
CA THR A 191 13.49 -29.65 -21.48
C THR A 191 14.52 -30.76 -21.27
N ASP A 192 14.09 -31.90 -20.75
CA ASP A 192 14.98 -33.06 -20.56
C ASP A 192 15.59 -33.56 -21.88
N GLU A 193 15.02 -33.17 -23.02
CA GLU A 193 15.49 -33.50 -24.41
C GLU A 193 16.50 -32.45 -24.90
N GLY A 194 16.82 -31.41 -24.09
CA GLY A 194 17.77 -30.36 -24.44
C GLY A 194 17.20 -29.21 -25.28
N GLU A 195 15.88 -29.16 -25.45
CA GLU A 195 15.20 -28.06 -26.12
C GLU A 195 14.96 -26.90 -25.12
N ILE A 196 15.07 -25.66 -25.61
CA ILE A 196 14.79 -24.50 -24.83
C ILE A 196 13.27 -24.32 -24.69
N SER A 197 12.76 -24.16 -23.47
CA SER A 197 11.35 -23.88 -23.24
C SER A 197 10.85 -22.71 -24.10
N GLU A 198 9.66 -22.88 -24.66
CA GLU A 198 9.01 -21.83 -25.45
C GLU A 198 8.49 -20.67 -24.59
N SER A 199 8.39 -20.86 -23.27
CA SER A 199 7.89 -19.87 -22.34
C SER A 199 8.96 -19.43 -21.34
N TRP A 200 8.93 -18.15 -21.01
CA TRP A 200 9.72 -17.55 -19.96
C TRP A 200 8.87 -17.35 -18.70
N THR A 201 9.45 -17.62 -17.55
CA THR A 201 8.94 -17.17 -16.26
C THR A 201 9.61 -15.87 -15.91
N VAL A 202 8.83 -14.80 -15.88
CA VAL A 202 9.29 -13.44 -15.55
C VAL A 202 8.72 -13.10 -14.19
N ALA A 203 9.56 -12.65 -13.27
CA ALA A 203 9.13 -12.37 -11.90
C ALA A 203 9.80 -11.13 -11.31
N GLY A 204 9.18 -10.60 -10.27
CA GLY A 204 9.70 -9.49 -9.51
C GLY A 204 8.78 -9.07 -8.37
N ARG A 205 9.09 -7.90 -7.81
CA ARG A 205 8.30 -7.30 -6.75
C ARG A 205 7.52 -6.10 -7.28
N ASP A 206 6.48 -5.70 -6.53
CA ASP A 206 5.74 -4.51 -6.88
C ASP A 206 6.57 -3.22 -6.71
N LEU A 207 5.99 -2.09 -7.09
CA LEU A 207 6.67 -0.80 -7.10
C LEU A 207 7.15 -0.37 -5.71
N GLY A 208 6.53 -0.85 -4.62
CA GLY A 208 6.97 -0.60 -3.25
C GLY A 208 8.40 -1.06 -2.97
N ALA A 209 8.91 -2.02 -3.76
CA ALA A 209 10.27 -2.51 -3.63
C ALA A 209 11.36 -1.46 -3.89
N ILE A 210 11.07 -0.38 -4.62
CA ILE A 210 12.04 0.70 -4.86
C ILE A 210 12.54 1.36 -3.56
N LEU A 211 11.74 1.29 -2.48
CA LEU A 211 12.15 1.80 -1.17
C LEU A 211 13.15 0.89 -0.47
N GLN A 212 13.29 -0.39 -0.87
CA GLN A 212 14.23 -1.32 -0.26
C GLN A 212 15.69 -0.96 -0.52
N ASP A 213 15.94 -0.17 -1.55
CA ASP A 213 17.28 0.31 -1.90
C ASP A 213 17.70 1.52 -1.06
N ARG A 214 16.92 1.89 -0.07
CA ARG A 214 17.19 3.03 0.81
C ARG A 214 17.28 2.58 2.26
N ILE A 215 18.29 3.12 2.95
CA ILE A 215 18.45 2.99 4.40
C ILE A 215 18.15 4.33 5.05
N CYS A 216 17.56 4.30 6.25
CA CYS A 216 17.37 5.48 7.05
C CYS A 216 18.73 5.90 7.61
N LEU A 217 19.24 7.05 7.20
CA LEU A 217 20.45 7.61 7.78
C LEU A 217 20.15 8.13 9.19
N HIS A 218 21.21 8.27 10.00
CA HIS A 218 21.08 8.92 11.29
C HIS A 218 20.60 10.36 11.04
N GLY A 219 19.55 10.73 11.75
CA GLY A 219 18.90 12.01 11.55
C GLY A 219 19.73 13.17 12.02
N VAL A 220 19.29 14.30 11.58
CA VAL A 220 19.84 15.62 11.87
C VAL A 220 19.37 16.12 13.24
N SER A 221 18.65 15.32 14.00
CA SER A 221 18.19 15.66 15.35
C SER A 221 19.41 15.84 16.25
N ALA A 222 19.70 17.07 16.57
CA ALA A 222 20.92 17.48 17.26
C ALA A 222 21.11 16.66 18.54
N GLY A 223 22.15 15.81 18.54
CA GLY A 223 22.66 15.17 19.76
C GLY A 223 22.31 13.70 19.98
N THR A 224 21.31 13.11 19.31
CA THR A 224 20.93 11.70 19.56
C THR A 224 21.56 10.71 18.60
N GLY A 225 21.94 11.12 17.39
CA GLY A 225 22.46 10.24 16.35
C GLY A 225 21.39 9.32 15.74
N TYR A 226 20.12 9.56 16.00
CA TYR A 226 18.95 8.90 15.44
C TYR A 226 18.05 9.91 14.71
N ASP A 227 17.27 9.44 13.76
CA ASP A 227 16.10 10.15 13.27
C ASP A 227 14.90 9.70 14.13
N GLU A 228 14.36 10.62 14.91
CA GLU A 228 13.35 10.31 15.92
C GLU A 228 12.01 10.93 15.57
N GLN A 229 10.99 10.09 15.53
CA GLN A 229 9.58 10.49 15.41
C GLN A 229 8.87 10.03 16.70
N ILE A 230 8.81 10.93 17.67
CA ILE A 230 8.23 10.69 18.99
C ILE A 230 6.89 11.42 19.08
N ASP A 231 5.84 10.69 19.50
CA ASP A 231 4.47 11.21 19.57
C ASP A 231 3.98 11.80 18.23
N ALA A 232 4.46 11.23 17.13
CA ALA A 232 4.05 11.62 15.79
C ALA A 232 2.86 10.77 15.33
N ILE A 233 1.96 11.36 14.53
CA ILE A 233 0.91 10.62 13.86
C ILE A 233 1.56 9.67 12.85
N ALA A 234 1.08 8.43 12.77
CA ALA A 234 1.72 7.37 11.99
C ALA A 234 1.92 7.73 10.52
N GLU A 235 0.91 8.29 9.85
CA GLU A 235 1.05 8.75 8.47
C GLU A 235 2.13 9.83 8.34
N THR A 236 2.12 10.83 9.21
CA THR A 236 3.12 11.90 9.22
C THR A 236 4.53 11.34 9.43
N ALA A 237 4.69 10.34 10.32
CA ALA A 237 5.97 9.68 10.55
C ALA A 237 6.43 8.89 9.31
N MET A 238 5.54 8.11 8.66
CA MET A 238 5.86 7.39 7.42
C MET A 238 6.31 8.35 6.33
N ARG A 239 5.56 9.43 6.12
CA ARG A 239 5.87 10.47 5.14
C ARG A 239 7.22 11.12 5.41
N HIS A 240 7.51 11.45 6.67
CA HIS A 240 8.82 11.99 7.07
C HIS A 240 9.97 11.08 6.62
N TYR A 241 9.92 9.79 6.99
CA TYR A 241 11.01 8.87 6.63
C TYR A 241 11.18 8.69 5.13
N VAL A 242 10.09 8.66 4.36
CA VAL A 242 10.15 8.58 2.90
C VAL A 242 10.69 9.87 2.31
N GLU A 243 10.23 11.04 2.81
CA GLU A 243 10.67 12.35 2.36
C GLU A 243 12.18 12.50 2.49
N VAL A 244 12.72 12.32 3.70
CA VAL A 244 14.13 12.60 3.99
C VAL A 244 15.11 11.54 3.49
N ASN A 245 14.63 10.35 3.10
CA ASN A 245 15.52 9.27 2.64
C ASN A 245 15.36 8.92 1.17
N ALA A 246 14.25 9.28 0.53
CA ALA A 246 13.94 8.83 -0.83
C ALA A 246 13.44 9.93 -1.78
N VAL A 247 12.71 10.94 -1.27
CA VAL A 247 12.13 12.03 -2.10
C VAL A 247 13.07 13.22 -2.14
N ASN A 248 13.34 13.85 -0.98
CA ASN A 248 14.21 15.03 -0.84
C ASN A 248 15.33 14.79 0.19
N PRO A 249 16.20 13.79 -0.02
CA PRO A 249 17.33 13.55 0.88
C PRO A 249 18.34 14.69 0.83
N THR A 250 19.09 14.88 1.93
CA THR A 250 20.17 15.86 2.01
C THR A 250 21.24 15.65 0.94
N ASP A 251 21.50 14.40 0.59
CA ASP A 251 22.34 14.01 -0.54
C ASP A 251 21.42 13.73 -1.75
N PRO A 252 21.42 14.60 -2.79
CA PRO A 252 20.53 14.46 -3.94
C PRO A 252 20.70 13.15 -4.72
N ASP A 253 21.87 12.52 -4.65
CA ASP A 253 22.13 11.24 -5.34
C ASP A 253 21.32 10.08 -4.72
N ARG A 254 20.79 10.28 -3.54
CA ARG A 254 19.90 9.32 -2.87
C ARG A 254 18.44 9.46 -3.26
N ALA A 255 18.06 10.56 -3.89
CA ALA A 255 16.67 10.73 -4.32
C ALA A 255 16.27 9.65 -5.34
N ILE A 256 15.02 9.18 -5.24
CA ILE A 256 14.42 8.31 -6.24
C ILE A 256 13.72 9.21 -7.26
N PRO A 257 14.24 9.34 -8.48
CA PRO A 257 13.68 10.28 -9.44
C PRO A 257 12.22 9.97 -9.77
N GLY A 258 11.35 10.97 -9.63
CA GLY A 258 9.92 10.86 -9.91
C GLY A 258 9.08 10.32 -8.74
N LEU A 259 9.70 9.88 -7.65
CA LEU A 259 8.97 9.57 -6.43
C LEU A 259 8.61 10.85 -5.69
N ASP A 260 7.36 10.95 -5.26
CA ASP A 260 6.85 12.03 -4.43
C ASP A 260 5.89 11.46 -3.36
N LEU A 261 5.46 12.29 -2.44
CA LEU A 261 4.44 11.96 -1.45
C LEU A 261 3.06 12.32 -1.97
N MET A 262 2.05 11.58 -1.56
CA MET A 262 0.66 12.03 -1.75
C MET A 262 0.50 13.48 -1.29
N LEU A 263 -0.27 14.27 -2.03
CA LEU A 263 -0.36 15.72 -1.87
C LEU A 263 -0.75 16.16 -0.45
N VAL A 264 -1.58 15.38 0.24
CA VAL A 264 -2.16 15.74 1.53
C VAL A 264 -1.80 14.69 2.59
N ASP A 265 -1.26 15.15 3.71
CA ASP A 265 -1.20 14.38 4.95
C ASP A 265 -2.60 14.40 5.58
N GLN A 266 -3.23 13.23 5.68
CA GLN A 266 -4.59 13.10 6.21
C GLN A 266 -4.60 12.89 7.73
N GLY A 267 -3.43 12.72 8.35
CA GLY A 267 -3.30 12.49 9.78
C GLY A 267 -3.85 11.13 10.22
N ARG A 268 -3.68 10.09 9.38
CA ARG A 268 -4.20 8.74 9.65
C ARG A 268 -3.34 7.98 10.66
N GLY A 269 -3.98 7.07 11.37
CA GLY A 269 -3.36 6.16 12.33
C GLY A 269 -3.12 6.74 13.71
N ALA A 270 -2.69 5.89 14.64
CA ALA A 270 -2.37 6.28 16.01
C ALA A 270 -1.03 7.02 16.10
N MET A 271 -0.78 7.64 17.26
CA MET A 271 0.55 8.17 17.59
C MET A 271 1.55 7.00 17.71
N VAL A 272 2.76 7.22 17.18
CA VAL A 272 3.84 6.23 17.18
C VAL A 272 5.11 6.82 17.78
N GLN A 273 5.99 5.92 18.25
CA GLN A 273 7.32 6.26 18.73
C GLN A 273 8.34 5.43 17.93
N VAL A 274 9.07 6.09 17.07
CA VAL A 274 10.01 5.43 16.15
C VAL A 274 11.35 6.14 16.13
N ARG A 275 12.42 5.37 16.16
CA ARG A 275 13.79 5.83 16.01
C ARG A 275 14.46 5.05 14.89
N ALA A 276 15.01 5.73 13.92
CA ALA A 276 15.70 5.11 12.79
C ALA A 276 17.19 5.44 12.80
N ARG A 277 18.00 4.42 12.54
CA ARG A 277 19.44 4.56 12.31
C ARG A 277 19.96 3.33 11.55
N PHE A 278 20.25 3.50 10.28
CA PHE A 278 20.81 2.48 9.38
C PHE A 278 19.92 1.25 9.13
N GLN A 279 18.66 1.26 9.58
CA GLN A 279 17.68 0.27 9.15
C GLN A 279 17.25 0.55 7.70
N SER A 280 16.76 -0.46 7.01
CA SER A 280 16.13 -0.27 5.70
C SER A 280 14.84 0.56 5.82
N LEU A 281 14.56 1.39 4.84
CA LEU A 281 13.37 2.23 4.87
C LEU A 281 12.06 1.41 5.02
N PRO A 282 11.85 0.28 4.31
CA PRO A 282 10.67 -0.55 4.51
C PRO A 282 10.56 -1.15 5.92
N GLU A 283 11.67 -1.50 6.60
CA GLU A 283 11.61 -2.01 7.98
C GLU A 283 11.05 -0.95 8.94
N ILE A 284 11.42 0.32 8.75
CA ILE A 284 10.87 1.41 9.56
C ILE A 284 9.40 1.62 9.25
N LEU A 285 9.02 1.61 7.96
CA LEU A 285 7.61 1.73 7.56
C LEU A 285 6.77 0.56 8.11
N GLU A 286 7.29 -0.66 8.09
CA GLU A 286 6.64 -1.82 8.69
C GLU A 286 6.45 -1.69 10.20
N SER A 287 7.47 -1.20 10.91
CA SER A 287 7.39 -0.94 12.36
C SER A 287 6.29 0.09 12.68
N ILE A 288 6.20 1.18 11.92
CA ILE A 288 5.12 2.17 12.06
C ILE A 288 3.76 1.54 11.75
N ALA A 289 3.68 0.74 10.68
CA ALA A 289 2.47 0.06 10.26
C ALA A 289 1.96 -0.94 11.31
N LEU A 290 2.85 -1.67 11.98
CA LEU A 290 2.52 -2.59 13.07
C LEU A 290 1.96 -1.85 14.29
N GLN A 291 2.56 -0.72 14.67
CA GLN A 291 2.11 0.08 15.82
C GLN A 291 0.75 0.75 15.56
N SER A 292 0.49 1.19 14.33
CA SER A 292 -0.69 2.00 14.00
C SER A 292 -1.84 1.24 13.34
N GLY A 293 -1.58 0.06 12.83
CA GLY A 293 -2.55 -0.68 12.01
C GLY A 293 -2.67 -0.19 10.57
N LEU A 294 -1.91 0.83 10.16
CA LEU A 294 -1.87 1.29 8.77
C LEU A 294 -1.15 0.28 7.86
N GLY A 295 -1.35 0.44 6.58
CA GLY A 295 -0.52 -0.11 5.52
C GLY A 295 0.25 1.00 4.80
N TRP A 296 1.02 0.63 3.78
CA TRP A 296 1.66 1.58 2.90
C TRP A 296 1.86 0.99 1.50
N GLY A 297 2.01 1.86 0.53
CA GLY A 297 2.24 1.46 -0.84
C GLY A 297 2.79 2.58 -1.71
N ILE A 298 3.21 2.21 -2.91
CA ILE A 298 3.57 3.16 -3.95
C ILE A 298 2.60 3.01 -5.10
N LEU A 299 2.07 4.13 -5.53
CA LEU A 299 1.09 4.25 -6.59
C LEU A 299 1.76 4.86 -7.81
N TRP A 300 1.36 4.44 -8.98
CA TRP A 300 1.79 5.05 -10.22
C TRP A 300 0.60 5.30 -11.14
N SER A 301 0.58 6.48 -11.73
CA SER A 301 -0.40 6.85 -12.73
C SER A 301 0.27 6.96 -14.10
N PRO A 302 -0.14 6.18 -15.10
CA PRO A 302 0.40 6.30 -16.45
C PRO A 302 0.05 7.65 -17.10
N ASP A 303 -1.06 8.28 -16.70
CA ASP A 303 -1.55 9.52 -17.29
C ASP A 303 -0.74 10.73 -16.85
N THR A 304 -0.33 10.75 -15.58
CA THR A 304 0.49 11.84 -15.01
C THR A 304 1.97 11.49 -14.97
N GLY A 305 2.32 10.19 -15.03
CA GLY A 305 3.67 9.69 -14.83
C GLY A 305 4.16 9.79 -13.39
N GLU A 306 3.30 10.21 -12.46
CA GLU A 306 3.65 10.39 -11.04
C GLU A 306 3.78 9.04 -10.33
N ILE A 307 4.80 8.93 -9.49
CA ILE A 307 5.03 7.81 -8.58
C ILE A 307 4.86 8.36 -7.16
N LEU A 308 3.83 7.93 -6.45
CA LEU A 308 3.42 8.53 -5.18
C LEU A 308 3.44 7.53 -4.04
N PHE A 309 4.12 7.88 -2.95
CA PHE A 309 4.01 7.14 -1.70
C PHE A 309 2.72 7.52 -0.96
N ASP A 310 2.02 6.53 -0.44
CA ASP A 310 0.84 6.72 0.40
C ASP A 310 0.82 5.76 1.59
N ALA A 311 0.37 6.26 2.73
CA ALA A 311 -0.03 5.45 3.86
C ALA A 311 -1.49 5.03 3.67
N LEU A 312 -1.80 3.77 3.91
CA LEU A 312 -3.10 3.18 3.61
C LEU A 312 -3.86 2.90 4.90
N GLU A 313 -5.14 3.18 4.91
CA GLU A 313 -6.04 2.87 6.03
C GLU A 313 -7.13 1.92 5.58
N GLY A 314 -7.25 0.77 6.26
CA GLY A 314 -8.31 -0.20 6.02
C GLY A 314 -9.52 0.05 6.91
N ALA A 315 -10.70 -0.26 6.42
CA ALA A 315 -11.95 -0.14 7.16
C ALA A 315 -12.28 -1.43 7.93
N ASP A 316 -12.95 -1.29 9.08
CA ASP A 316 -13.56 -2.43 9.74
C ASP A 316 -14.92 -2.75 9.08
N ARG A 317 -14.95 -3.84 8.33
CA ARG A 317 -16.13 -4.40 7.65
C ARG A 317 -16.60 -5.71 8.27
N SER A 318 -16.08 -6.06 9.43
CA SER A 318 -16.35 -7.36 10.06
C SER A 318 -17.83 -7.59 10.41
N ALA A 319 -18.60 -6.52 10.61
CA ALA A 319 -20.04 -6.59 10.82
C ALA A 319 -20.84 -6.75 9.51
N GLU A 320 -20.28 -6.34 8.38
CA GLU A 320 -20.97 -6.30 7.08
C GLU A 320 -20.60 -7.49 6.19
N ILE A 321 -19.33 -7.93 6.26
CA ILE A 321 -18.76 -8.93 5.36
C ILE A 321 -18.40 -10.20 6.14
N LEU A 322 -19.06 -11.29 5.77
CA LEU A 322 -18.76 -12.63 6.27
C LEU A 322 -18.34 -13.53 5.10
N LEU A 323 -17.09 -13.93 5.08
CA LEU A 323 -16.57 -14.94 4.18
C LEU A 323 -16.84 -16.32 4.77
N SER A 324 -17.68 -17.12 4.14
CA SER A 324 -18.06 -18.44 4.62
C SER A 324 -18.36 -19.39 3.47
N PRO A 325 -17.80 -20.61 3.51
CA PRO A 325 -18.15 -21.65 2.55
C PRO A 325 -19.64 -21.98 2.54
N ARG A 326 -20.34 -21.79 3.67
CA ARG A 326 -21.79 -22.03 3.76
C ARG A 326 -22.59 -20.99 2.98
N LEU A 327 -22.06 -19.78 2.81
CA LEU A 327 -22.66 -18.73 1.98
C LEU A 327 -22.28 -18.86 0.50
N GLY A 328 -21.38 -19.79 0.16
CA GLY A 328 -20.93 -19.99 -1.22
C GLY A 328 -20.09 -18.85 -1.78
N ASN A 329 -19.58 -17.93 -0.92
CA ASN A 329 -18.79 -16.77 -1.31
C ASN A 329 -17.30 -16.98 -1.14
N CYS A 330 -16.87 -18.14 -0.65
CA CYS A 330 -15.47 -18.49 -0.55
C CYS A 330 -15.24 -20.01 -0.45
N LEU A 331 -14.01 -20.42 -0.76
CA LEU A 331 -13.44 -21.71 -0.40
C LEU A 331 -12.28 -21.47 0.58
N ILE A 332 -12.10 -22.38 1.53
CA ILE A 332 -10.97 -22.31 2.46
C ILE A 332 -9.77 -23.01 1.79
N ALA A 333 -8.74 -22.23 1.47
CA ALA A 333 -7.50 -22.73 0.90
C ALA A 333 -6.53 -23.25 1.97
N GLY A 334 -6.48 -22.58 3.12
CA GLY A 334 -5.62 -22.97 4.22
C GLY A 334 -6.05 -22.38 5.56
N TYR A 335 -5.80 -23.12 6.64
CA TYR A 335 -5.95 -22.65 8.02
C TYR A 335 -4.72 -23.02 8.83
N ARG A 336 -4.17 -22.07 9.54
CA ARG A 336 -3.05 -22.28 10.43
C ARG A 336 -3.23 -21.50 11.72
N ALA A 337 -3.17 -22.20 12.84
CA ALA A 337 -2.97 -21.60 14.17
C ALA A 337 -1.60 -22.03 14.67
N CYS A 338 -0.75 -21.10 15.03
CA CYS A 338 0.61 -21.37 15.45
C CYS A 338 0.94 -20.64 16.74
N LEU A 339 1.42 -21.42 17.73
CA LEU A 339 1.89 -20.94 19.02
C LEU A 339 3.40 -21.03 19.18
N SER A 340 4.11 -21.73 18.28
CA SER A 340 5.51 -22.08 18.46
C SER A 340 6.43 -20.87 18.58
N ASP A 341 6.12 -19.79 17.89
CA ASP A 341 6.94 -18.57 17.87
C ASP A 341 6.25 -17.38 18.57
N ALA A 342 5.25 -17.68 19.40
CA ALA A 342 4.48 -16.68 20.14
C ALA A 342 5.01 -16.51 21.57
N PRO A 343 5.97 -15.61 21.83
CA PRO A 343 6.38 -15.28 23.18
C PRO A 343 5.21 -14.65 23.94
N THR A 344 5.14 -14.92 25.21
CA THR A 344 4.10 -14.35 26.09
C THR A 344 4.69 -13.39 27.11
N LEU A 345 6.04 -13.29 27.13
CA LEU A 345 6.78 -12.36 27.97
C LEU A 345 8.07 -11.93 27.27
N ALA A 346 8.28 -10.62 27.21
CA ALA A 346 9.50 -10.02 26.70
C ALA A 346 10.39 -9.53 27.87
N ILE A 347 11.66 -9.91 27.84
CA ILE A 347 12.70 -9.40 28.71
C ILE A 347 13.50 -8.37 27.90
N VAL A 348 13.22 -7.10 28.14
CA VAL A 348 13.81 -5.99 27.39
C VAL A 348 14.94 -5.39 28.20
N ALA A 349 16.14 -5.41 27.63
CA ALA A 349 17.34 -4.91 28.29
C ALA A 349 17.82 -3.61 27.65
N GLY A 350 17.68 -2.51 28.35
CA GLY A 350 18.03 -1.15 27.96
C GLY A 350 19.50 -0.80 28.12
N GLN A 351 19.78 0.49 28.35
CA GLN A 351 21.11 1.04 28.56
C GLN A 351 21.79 0.46 29.82
N GLY A 352 23.11 0.50 29.85
CA GLY A 352 23.96 0.03 30.93
C GLY A 352 24.79 -1.18 30.57
N GLU A 353 25.71 -1.57 31.47
CA GLU A 353 26.56 -2.75 31.33
C GLU A 353 26.40 -3.66 32.54
N ALA A 354 26.43 -4.95 32.31
CA ALA A 354 26.33 -5.99 33.33
C ALA A 354 25.19 -5.72 34.34
N ASP A 355 25.48 -5.63 35.61
CA ASP A 355 24.51 -5.48 36.70
C ASP A 355 23.84 -4.09 36.74
N LEU A 356 24.37 -3.12 36.02
CA LEU A 356 23.81 -1.75 35.92
C LEU A 356 22.80 -1.59 34.75
N ARG A 357 22.61 -2.67 34.01
CA ARG A 357 21.70 -2.64 32.86
C ARG A 357 20.24 -2.60 33.32
N THR A 358 19.48 -1.64 32.79
CA THR A 358 18.03 -1.59 33.04
C THR A 358 17.35 -2.73 32.34
N ILE A 359 16.62 -3.57 33.07
CA ILE A 359 15.85 -4.69 32.52
C ILE A 359 14.39 -4.49 32.87
N THR A 360 13.51 -4.61 31.88
CA THR A 360 12.06 -4.53 32.03
C THR A 360 11.41 -5.81 31.52
N GLU A 361 10.56 -6.43 32.33
CA GLU A 361 9.71 -7.53 31.90
C GLU A 361 8.36 -6.98 31.40
N VAL A 362 7.94 -7.40 30.21
CA VAL A 362 6.69 -7.01 29.59
C VAL A 362 5.86 -8.25 29.29
N GLY A 363 4.66 -8.32 29.86
CA GLY A 363 3.76 -9.47 29.78
C GLY A 363 3.38 -9.98 31.18
N THR A 364 2.34 -10.81 31.25
CA THR A 364 1.78 -11.29 32.52
C THR A 364 1.74 -12.81 32.65
N ALA A 365 2.26 -13.55 31.66
CA ALA A 365 2.21 -14.99 31.62
C ALA A 365 3.11 -15.63 32.68
N THR A 366 2.63 -16.72 33.29
CA THR A 366 3.33 -17.47 34.36
C THR A 366 3.30 -18.96 34.09
N GLY A 367 4.22 -19.70 34.73
CA GLY A 367 4.28 -21.16 34.66
C GLY A 367 4.45 -21.70 33.24
N TRP A 368 3.63 -22.67 32.86
CA TRP A 368 3.69 -23.30 31.52
C TRP A 368 3.29 -22.41 30.37
N SER A 369 2.57 -21.32 30.64
CA SER A 369 2.21 -20.33 29.63
C SER A 369 3.27 -19.27 29.40
N ARG A 370 4.33 -19.21 30.24
CA ARG A 370 5.42 -18.25 30.13
C ARG A 370 6.42 -18.71 29.07
N ARG A 371 6.44 -18.05 27.93
CA ARG A 371 7.41 -18.20 26.85
C ARG A 371 8.16 -16.88 26.69
N GLU A 372 9.44 -16.91 27.02
CA GLU A 372 10.28 -15.71 27.13
C GLU A 372 11.00 -15.41 25.81
N VAL A 373 11.08 -14.12 25.48
CA VAL A 373 11.97 -13.61 24.44
C VAL A 373 12.84 -12.51 25.00
N TYR A 374 14.11 -12.53 24.65
CA TYR A 374 15.06 -11.49 25.02
C TYR A 374 15.17 -10.43 23.93
N ILE A 375 15.18 -9.15 24.32
CA ILE A 375 15.36 -8.01 23.43
C ILE A 375 16.53 -7.16 23.92
N ASP A 376 17.54 -6.98 23.08
CA ASP A 376 18.63 -6.03 23.32
C ASP A 376 18.20 -4.64 22.84
N ALA A 377 17.93 -3.75 23.77
CA ALA A 377 17.45 -2.38 23.52
C ALA A 377 18.40 -1.34 24.17
N ARG A 378 19.72 -1.49 23.95
CA ARG A 378 20.74 -0.56 24.51
C ARG A 378 20.61 0.88 24.07
N ASP A 379 19.88 1.11 23.01
CA ASP A 379 19.51 2.42 22.49
C ASP A 379 18.44 3.13 23.33
N LEU A 380 17.72 2.39 24.20
CA LEU A 380 16.62 2.91 25.01
C LEU A 380 17.04 3.10 26.46
N ALA A 381 16.66 4.24 27.05
CA ALA A 381 17.07 4.64 28.39
C ALA A 381 15.96 4.55 29.44
N THR A 382 14.69 4.72 29.02
CA THR A 382 13.56 4.81 29.94
C THR A 382 12.74 3.53 30.01
N THR A 383 12.13 3.24 31.16
CA THR A 383 11.27 2.08 31.36
C THR A 383 10.06 2.08 30.41
N ASP A 384 9.53 3.25 30.09
CA ASP A 384 8.37 3.39 29.20
C ASP A 384 8.73 2.99 27.77
N GLU A 385 9.90 3.41 27.26
CA GLU A 385 10.43 3.01 25.97
C GLU A 385 10.69 1.50 25.89
N LEU A 386 11.28 0.94 26.96
CA LEU A 386 11.51 -0.50 27.05
C LEU A 386 10.20 -1.29 27.05
N THR A 387 9.19 -0.78 27.76
CA THR A 387 7.87 -1.39 27.82
C THR A 387 7.20 -1.34 26.44
N ALA A 388 7.24 -0.21 25.75
CA ALA A 388 6.69 -0.03 24.40
C ALA A 388 7.37 -1.03 23.42
N ARG A 389 8.69 -1.15 23.46
CA ARG A 389 9.45 -2.10 22.63
C ARG A 389 9.08 -3.56 22.90
N GLY A 390 8.88 -3.90 24.17
CA GLY A 390 8.42 -5.24 24.56
C GLY A 390 7.01 -5.54 24.07
N GLN A 391 6.10 -4.57 24.19
CA GLN A 391 4.72 -4.68 23.69
C GLN A 391 4.68 -4.82 22.17
N GLU A 392 5.48 -4.05 21.44
CA GLU A 392 5.62 -4.14 19.98
C GLU A 392 6.01 -5.56 19.54
N LEU A 393 7.07 -6.11 20.16
CA LEU A 393 7.52 -7.45 19.81
C LEU A 393 6.51 -8.53 20.18
N LEU A 394 5.86 -8.44 21.35
CA LEU A 394 4.81 -9.39 21.75
C LEU A 394 3.59 -9.32 20.82
N ALA A 395 3.24 -8.14 20.32
CA ALA A 395 2.17 -7.98 19.34
C ALA A 395 2.58 -8.55 17.98
N ASP A 396 3.83 -8.32 17.56
CA ASP A 396 4.35 -8.85 16.30
C ASP A 396 4.49 -10.39 16.34
N ARG A 397 5.00 -10.95 17.44
CA ARG A 397 5.23 -12.41 17.58
C ARG A 397 4.12 -13.13 18.36
N GLY A 398 2.97 -12.51 18.57
CA GLY A 398 1.83 -13.13 19.28
C GLY A 398 1.27 -14.37 18.59
N GLU A 399 0.32 -15.05 19.26
CA GLU A 399 -0.41 -16.17 18.66
C GLU A 399 -0.94 -15.78 17.29
N THR A 400 -0.56 -16.54 16.27
CA THR A 400 -0.94 -16.23 14.90
C THR A 400 -1.97 -17.22 14.41
N THR A 401 -3.14 -16.69 14.10
CA THR A 401 -4.13 -17.42 13.30
C THR A 401 -4.14 -16.80 11.91
N THR A 402 -3.87 -17.62 10.92
CA THR A 402 -3.91 -17.22 9.52
C THR A 402 -4.93 -18.08 8.77
N LEU A 403 -5.67 -17.46 7.91
CA LEU A 403 -6.64 -18.12 7.05
C LEU A 403 -6.40 -17.67 5.60
N GLU A 404 -6.21 -18.61 4.71
CA GLU A 404 -6.20 -18.37 3.28
C GLU A 404 -7.56 -18.74 2.70
N VAL A 405 -8.17 -17.78 2.03
CA VAL A 405 -9.52 -17.88 1.51
C VAL A 405 -9.50 -17.58 0.02
N GLU A 406 -9.92 -18.54 -0.79
CA GLU A 406 -10.24 -18.28 -2.19
C GLU A 406 -11.61 -17.61 -2.25
N TYR A 407 -11.63 -16.36 -2.65
CA TYR A 407 -12.86 -15.59 -2.81
C TYR A 407 -13.63 -16.07 -4.06
N LEU A 408 -14.92 -16.30 -3.89
CA LEU A 408 -15.84 -16.59 -4.98
C LEU A 408 -16.74 -15.38 -5.21
N PRO A 409 -16.74 -14.79 -6.41
CA PRO A 409 -17.56 -13.62 -6.71
C PRO A 409 -19.04 -13.90 -6.45
N THR A 410 -19.67 -13.01 -5.71
CA THR A 410 -21.12 -13.03 -5.45
C THR A 410 -21.70 -11.63 -5.63
N PRO A 411 -22.98 -11.50 -5.98
CA PRO A 411 -23.63 -10.19 -6.07
C PRO A 411 -23.63 -9.42 -4.73
N THR A 412 -23.46 -10.13 -3.61
CA THR A 412 -23.58 -9.55 -2.26
C THR A 412 -22.30 -8.82 -1.83
N TYR A 413 -21.14 -9.39 -2.16
CA TYR A 413 -19.83 -8.82 -1.77
C TYR A 413 -18.94 -8.80 -2.98
N ARG A 414 -18.46 -7.63 -3.36
CA ARG A 414 -17.60 -7.41 -4.52
C ARG A 414 -16.21 -6.98 -4.07
N TYR A 415 -15.23 -7.77 -4.45
CA TYR A 415 -13.82 -7.43 -4.24
C TYR A 415 -13.48 -6.13 -4.97
N MET A 416 -12.65 -5.28 -4.34
CA MET A 416 -12.26 -3.93 -4.75
C MET A 416 -13.40 -2.89 -4.74
N THR A 417 -14.64 -3.27 -4.42
CA THR A 417 -15.77 -2.35 -4.27
C THR A 417 -16.26 -2.32 -2.83
N ASP A 418 -16.65 -3.48 -2.29
CA ASP A 418 -17.23 -3.58 -0.96
C ASP A 418 -16.15 -3.88 0.09
N PHE A 419 -15.06 -4.54 -0.30
CA PHE A 419 -13.87 -4.80 0.51
C PHE A 419 -12.59 -4.88 -0.35
N ASP A 420 -11.42 -4.63 0.25
CA ASP A 420 -10.12 -4.74 -0.39
C ASP A 420 -9.01 -5.04 0.63
N LEU A 421 -7.77 -5.10 0.16
CA LEU A 421 -6.56 -5.21 0.96
C LEU A 421 -6.56 -4.18 2.10
N GLY A 422 -6.29 -4.63 3.31
CA GLY A 422 -6.26 -3.80 4.51
C GLY A 422 -7.57 -3.75 5.31
N ASP A 423 -8.70 -4.16 4.74
CA ASP A 423 -9.95 -4.20 5.48
C ASP A 423 -10.01 -5.35 6.49
N ILE A 424 -10.74 -5.16 7.57
CA ILE A 424 -11.05 -6.20 8.53
C ILE A 424 -12.40 -6.81 8.14
N VAL A 425 -12.43 -8.11 7.96
CA VAL A 425 -13.63 -8.88 7.59
C VAL A 425 -13.84 -10.04 8.58
N SER A 426 -15.05 -10.56 8.65
CA SER A 426 -15.34 -11.82 9.32
C SER A 426 -15.12 -12.99 8.37
N ALA A 427 -14.48 -14.05 8.85
CA ALA A 427 -14.29 -15.30 8.09
C ALA A 427 -14.62 -16.50 8.95
N GLU A 428 -15.40 -17.43 8.41
CA GLU A 428 -15.79 -18.66 9.08
C GLU A 428 -14.95 -19.84 8.59
N TYR A 429 -14.23 -20.49 9.53
CA TYR A 429 -13.70 -21.82 9.30
C TYR A 429 -14.68 -22.85 9.87
N PRO A 430 -15.38 -23.64 9.04
CA PRO A 430 -16.46 -24.51 9.48
C PRO A 430 -16.03 -25.50 10.57
N GLY A 431 -16.75 -25.50 11.69
CA GLY A 431 -16.52 -26.41 12.82
C GLY A 431 -15.36 -26.02 13.74
N VAL A 432 -14.68 -24.92 13.49
CA VAL A 432 -13.57 -24.43 14.35
C VAL A 432 -13.89 -23.07 14.95
N ALA A 433 -14.02 -22.02 14.14
CA ALA A 433 -14.28 -20.68 14.64
C ALA A 433 -14.75 -19.72 13.52
N THR A 434 -15.38 -18.62 13.93
CA THR A 434 -15.48 -17.39 13.14
C THR A 434 -14.46 -16.41 13.70
N MET A 435 -13.61 -15.87 12.83
CA MET A 435 -12.61 -14.89 13.22
C MET A 435 -12.85 -13.56 12.50
N GLN A 436 -12.52 -12.48 13.16
CA GLN A 436 -12.41 -11.16 12.56
C GLN A 436 -10.92 -10.91 12.26
N ALA A 437 -10.59 -10.68 11.01
CA ALA A 437 -9.20 -10.55 10.62
C ALA A 437 -9.03 -9.55 9.49
N ARG A 438 -7.88 -8.87 9.49
CA ARG A 438 -7.48 -7.99 8.41
C ARG A 438 -7.04 -8.80 7.19
N ILE A 439 -7.42 -8.35 6.00
CA ILE A 439 -6.88 -8.83 4.74
C ILE A 439 -5.47 -8.25 4.59
N VAL A 440 -4.45 -9.07 4.82
CA VAL A 440 -3.05 -8.64 4.81
C VAL A 440 -2.34 -8.92 3.49
N ALA A 441 -2.90 -9.83 2.69
CA ALA A 441 -2.41 -10.12 1.36
C ALA A 441 -3.58 -10.45 0.42
N VAL A 442 -3.43 -10.10 -0.85
CA VAL A 442 -4.36 -10.48 -1.91
C VAL A 442 -3.57 -10.95 -3.10
N THR A 443 -3.77 -12.20 -3.50
CA THR A 443 -3.17 -12.80 -4.69
C THR A 443 -4.22 -12.95 -5.77
N GLU A 444 -3.98 -12.33 -6.91
CA GLU A 444 -4.83 -12.40 -8.09
C GLU A 444 -4.13 -13.25 -9.17
N GLN A 445 -4.83 -14.19 -9.76
CA GLN A 445 -4.31 -15.09 -10.80
C GLN A 445 -5.09 -14.90 -12.10
N TYR A 446 -4.37 -14.78 -13.20
CA TYR A 446 -4.91 -14.59 -14.55
C TYR A 446 -4.41 -15.68 -15.49
N PRO A 447 -5.20 -16.12 -16.46
CA PRO A 447 -6.56 -15.66 -16.82
C PRO A 447 -7.69 -16.29 -15.98
N SER A 448 -7.36 -17.12 -14.97
CA SER A 448 -8.38 -17.85 -14.19
C SER A 448 -9.35 -16.94 -13.41
N GLY A 449 -8.95 -15.68 -13.14
CA GLY A 449 -9.71 -14.78 -12.31
C GLY A 449 -9.75 -15.16 -10.82
N LYS A 450 -8.94 -16.13 -10.40
CA LYS A 450 -8.87 -16.60 -9.02
C LYS A 450 -8.29 -15.51 -8.12
N ILE A 451 -8.93 -15.29 -6.99
CA ILE A 451 -8.52 -14.32 -5.97
C ILE A 451 -8.36 -15.05 -4.64
N VAL A 452 -7.16 -15.01 -4.07
CA VAL A 452 -6.86 -15.58 -2.76
C VAL A 452 -6.57 -14.46 -1.77
N LEU A 453 -7.30 -14.46 -0.67
CA LEU A 453 -7.18 -13.51 0.43
C LEU A 453 -6.39 -14.15 1.57
N GLY A 454 -5.32 -13.52 2.00
CA GLY A 454 -4.61 -13.85 3.23
C GLY A 454 -5.18 -13.04 4.38
N LEU A 455 -5.75 -13.71 5.38
CA LEU A 455 -6.39 -13.09 6.54
C LEU A 455 -5.55 -13.29 7.80
N GLY A 456 -5.45 -12.25 8.63
CA GLY A 456 -4.76 -12.26 9.90
C GLY A 456 -3.31 -11.85 9.80
N LYS A 457 -2.35 -12.72 10.10
CA LYS A 457 -0.93 -12.47 9.89
C LYS A 457 -0.48 -13.04 8.55
N GLU A 458 0.46 -12.37 7.89
CA GLU A 458 0.99 -12.89 6.63
C GLU A 458 1.61 -14.28 6.83
N TRP A 459 1.33 -15.17 5.88
CA TRP A 459 1.99 -16.48 5.85
C TRP A 459 3.46 -16.25 5.47
N PRO A 460 4.41 -16.61 6.33
CA PRO A 460 5.82 -16.38 6.01
C PRO A 460 6.23 -17.25 4.83
N ASP A 461 6.65 -16.62 3.75
CA ASP A 461 7.32 -17.33 2.67
C ASP A 461 8.73 -17.77 3.08
N LEU A 462 9.36 -18.65 2.31
CA LEU A 462 10.71 -19.17 2.61
C LEU A 462 11.74 -18.05 2.70
N ILE A 463 11.58 -16.98 1.93
CA ILE A 463 12.50 -15.85 1.86
C ILE A 463 12.35 -14.99 3.12
N SER A 464 11.13 -14.75 3.59
CA SER A 464 10.87 -14.03 4.84
C SER A 464 11.38 -14.79 6.07
N LEU A 465 11.21 -16.13 6.08
CA LEU A 465 11.80 -17.00 7.10
C LEU A 465 13.32 -16.91 7.12
N LEU A 466 13.98 -16.96 5.96
CA LEU A 466 15.44 -16.83 5.86
C LEU A 466 15.95 -15.46 6.30
N ARG A 467 15.20 -14.38 6.04
CA ARG A 467 15.52 -13.02 6.51
C ARG A 467 15.39 -12.94 8.03
N THR A 468 14.33 -13.48 8.60
CA THR A 468 14.13 -13.54 10.05
C THR A 468 15.28 -14.30 10.73
N VAL A 469 15.65 -15.48 10.22
CA VAL A 469 16.79 -16.26 10.74
C VAL A 469 18.11 -15.49 10.60
N LYS A 470 18.34 -14.75 9.52
CA LYS A 470 19.55 -13.92 9.38
C LYS A 470 19.55 -12.76 10.37
N ARG A 471 18.42 -12.11 10.62
CA ARG A 471 18.29 -11.02 11.59
C ARG A 471 18.54 -11.52 13.01
N ASP A 472 17.89 -12.60 13.41
CA ASP A 472 18.03 -13.19 14.74
C ASP A 472 19.48 -13.65 14.99
N ASN A 473 20.17 -14.18 13.97
CA ASN A 473 21.58 -14.54 14.05
C ASN A 473 22.52 -13.30 14.12
N ALA A 474 22.15 -12.19 13.53
CA ALA A 474 22.92 -10.94 13.59
C ALA A 474 22.77 -10.25 14.95
N GLU A 475 21.58 -10.31 15.56
CA GLU A 475 21.31 -9.79 16.89
C GLU A 475 22.00 -10.64 17.98
N THR A 476 22.09 -11.96 17.80
CA THR A 476 22.76 -12.88 18.75
C THR A 476 24.29 -12.75 18.72
N ARG A 477 24.86 -12.16 17.65
CA ARG A 477 26.33 -11.99 17.50
C ARG A 477 26.83 -10.61 17.91
N ARG A 478 25.99 -9.71 18.32
CA ARG A 478 26.30 -8.38 18.87
C ARG A 478 26.19 -8.38 20.39
#